data_531c75ecaf3ad848a1f93e5e6b962de0
#
_entry.id   531c75ecaf3ad848a1f93e5e6b962de0
#
_cell.length_a   1.000
_cell.length_b   1.000
_cell.length_c   1.000
_cell.angle_alpha   90.00
_cell.angle_beta   90.00
_cell.angle_gamma   90.00
#
_symmetry.space_group_name_H-M   'P 1'
#
loop_
_entity.id
_entity.type
_entity.pdbx_description
1 polymer ?
#
loop_
_entity_poly.entity_id
_entity_poly.type
_entity_poly.pdbx_seq_one_letter_code
_entity_poly.pdbx_strand_id
1 'polypeptide(L)'
;LLGVVLCFSSLTQAKSIVVLGDSISASYGFEAQQGWVALMQQKIQADYPGYTIHNESISGDTTAGGLARLPKIIKKYQPDILMLELGANDGLRGMSLTAMQKNLSAIIKKSKKSGAQVLLLSMRIPSNYGRRFTDMFYNTYQKLSTQHDIPVVPFILENVALNKSHMQRDGLHPNALAQPTITEHIYPYLLKLL
;
A
#
# COMPACT_ATOMS: atom_id res chain seq x y z
N LEU A 1 -15.73 34.53 -44.40
CA LEU A 1 -15.68 33.17 -43.81
C LEU A 1 -14.99 33.29 -42.46
N LEU A 2 -15.75 33.27 -41.35
CA LEU A 2 -15.23 33.24 -39.99
C LEU A 2 -14.97 31.77 -39.66
N GLY A 3 -13.74 31.36 -39.51
CA GLY A 3 -13.39 30.01 -39.03
C GLY A 3 -13.57 29.92 -37.52
N VAL A 4 -14.49 29.06 -37.07
CA VAL A 4 -14.66 28.72 -35.63
C VAL A 4 -13.59 27.70 -35.28
N VAL A 5 -12.59 28.10 -34.51
CA VAL A 5 -11.62 27.18 -33.88
C VAL A 5 -12.26 26.51 -32.65
N LEU A 6 -12.69 25.27 -32.83
CA LEU A 6 -13.14 24.42 -31.71
C LEU A 6 -11.91 23.95 -30.92
N CYS A 7 -11.61 24.59 -29.79
CA CYS A 7 -10.66 24.10 -28.83
C CYS A 7 -11.27 22.88 -28.10
N PHE A 8 -10.89 21.67 -28.47
CA PHE A 8 -11.16 20.47 -27.68
C PHE A 8 -10.28 20.49 -26.44
N SER A 9 -10.82 20.93 -25.31
CA SER A 9 -10.21 20.70 -24.01
C SER A 9 -10.27 19.21 -23.73
N SER A 10 -9.15 18.51 -23.88
CA SER A 10 -9.01 17.13 -23.42
C SER A 10 -9.20 17.15 -21.90
N LEU A 11 -10.34 16.68 -21.41
CA LEU A 11 -10.52 16.35 -20.00
C LEU A 11 -9.56 15.23 -19.68
N THR A 12 -8.40 15.55 -19.11
CA THR A 12 -7.51 14.54 -18.55
C THR A 12 -8.25 13.89 -17.38
N GLN A 13 -8.66 12.64 -17.56
CA GLN A 13 -9.28 11.87 -16.48
C GLN A 13 -8.29 11.79 -15.32
N ALA A 14 -8.74 12.17 -14.11
CA ALA A 14 -7.93 12.09 -12.91
C ALA A 14 -7.51 10.63 -12.69
N LYS A 15 -6.22 10.40 -12.52
CA LYS A 15 -5.66 9.07 -12.26
C LYS A 15 -5.90 8.65 -10.81
N SER A 16 -6.23 7.40 -10.63
CA SER A 16 -6.63 6.83 -9.33
C SER A 16 -5.53 5.93 -8.76
N ILE A 17 -5.10 6.23 -7.55
CA ILE A 17 -4.23 5.37 -6.74
C ILE A 17 -5.09 4.81 -5.61
N VAL A 18 -5.05 3.50 -5.40
CA VAL A 18 -5.75 2.87 -4.27
C VAL A 18 -4.75 2.23 -3.34
N VAL A 19 -4.88 2.51 -2.04
CA VAL A 19 -4.14 1.80 -0.99
C VAL A 19 -5.05 0.69 -0.44
N LEU A 20 -4.65 -0.55 -0.64
CA LEU A 20 -5.28 -1.74 -0.08
C LEU A 20 -4.39 -2.25 1.05
N GLY A 21 -4.73 -1.87 2.28
CA GLY A 21 -3.89 -2.10 3.45
C GLY A 21 -4.64 -2.54 4.70
N ASP A 22 -3.90 -2.63 5.78
CA ASP A 22 -4.41 -2.96 7.12
C ASP A 22 -4.35 -1.76 8.09
N SER A 23 -4.11 -2.01 9.38
CA SER A 23 -4.07 -0.97 10.42
C SER A 23 -2.97 0.06 10.24
N ILE A 24 -1.85 -0.30 9.60
CA ILE A 24 -0.72 0.62 9.37
C ILE A 24 -1.15 1.72 8.40
N SER A 25 -1.87 1.37 7.36
CA SER A 25 -2.38 2.33 6.36
C SER A 25 -3.71 2.97 6.75
N ALA A 26 -4.48 2.33 7.66
CA ALA A 26 -5.74 2.86 8.19
C ALA A 26 -5.56 3.90 9.31
N SER A 27 -4.34 4.26 9.67
CA SER A 27 -4.03 5.23 10.74
C SER A 27 -4.55 4.80 12.12
N TYR A 28 -4.42 3.50 12.45
CA TYR A 28 -4.91 2.98 13.72
C TYR A 28 -4.32 3.75 14.92
N GLY A 29 -5.20 4.24 15.80
CA GLY A 29 -4.83 4.91 17.05
C GLY A 29 -4.56 6.40 16.96
N PHE A 30 -4.74 7.04 15.79
CA PHE A 30 -4.64 8.49 15.59
C PHE A 30 -5.51 8.95 14.41
N GLU A 31 -5.60 10.27 14.22
CA GLU A 31 -6.44 10.87 13.18
C GLU A 31 -5.97 10.50 11.76
N ALA A 32 -6.88 10.14 10.87
CA ALA A 32 -6.58 9.69 9.52
C ALA A 32 -5.78 10.72 8.69
N GLN A 33 -5.98 12.01 8.95
CA GLN A 33 -5.28 13.12 8.29
C GLN A 33 -3.79 13.17 8.64
N GLN A 34 -3.39 12.58 9.75
CA GLN A 34 -2.00 12.48 10.20
C GLN A 34 -1.29 11.24 9.61
N GLY A 35 -2.04 10.30 9.00
CA GLY A 35 -1.50 9.06 8.46
C GLY A 35 -0.70 9.24 7.19
N TRP A 36 0.23 8.31 6.94
CA TRP A 36 1.13 8.35 5.79
C TRP A 36 0.40 8.43 4.45
N VAL A 37 -0.80 7.84 4.35
CA VAL A 37 -1.61 7.90 3.11
C VAL A 37 -2.10 9.32 2.85
N ALA A 38 -2.57 10.02 3.88
CA ALA A 38 -3.01 11.41 3.76
C ALA A 38 -1.83 12.35 3.46
N LEU A 39 -0.68 12.15 4.12
CA LEU A 39 0.54 12.90 3.84
C LEU A 39 1.05 12.65 2.42
N MET A 40 0.97 11.40 1.94
CA MET A 40 1.29 11.04 0.56
C MET A 40 0.36 11.74 -0.44
N GLN A 41 -0.95 11.80 -0.16
CA GLN A 41 -1.90 12.54 -1.01
C GLN A 41 -1.52 14.02 -1.09
N GLN A 42 -1.17 14.67 0.02
CA GLN A 42 -0.76 16.07 0.03
C GLN A 42 0.50 16.28 -0.83
N LYS A 43 1.49 15.38 -0.70
CA LYS A 43 2.74 15.43 -1.46
C LYS A 43 2.51 15.20 -2.97
N ILE A 44 1.69 14.23 -3.33
CA ILE A 44 1.31 13.96 -4.73
C ILE A 44 0.50 15.12 -5.31
N GLN A 45 -0.43 15.70 -4.55
CA GLN A 45 -1.25 16.81 -5.02
C GLN A 45 -0.44 18.06 -5.39
N ALA A 46 0.71 18.27 -4.72
CA ALA A 46 1.59 19.40 -5.03
C ALA A 46 2.30 19.22 -6.38
N ASP A 47 2.83 18.01 -6.63
CA ASP A 47 3.70 17.75 -7.79
C ASP A 47 2.95 17.11 -8.97
N TYR A 48 1.87 16.37 -8.69
CA TYR A 48 1.08 15.58 -9.65
C TYR A 48 -0.42 15.76 -9.41
N PRO A 49 -1.00 16.95 -9.63
CA PRO A 49 -2.39 17.28 -9.26
C PRO A 49 -3.46 16.43 -9.98
N GLY A 50 -3.06 15.70 -11.02
CA GLY A 50 -3.95 14.77 -11.73
C GLY A 50 -4.17 13.43 -11.02
N TYR A 51 -3.52 13.17 -9.88
CA TYR A 51 -3.67 11.91 -9.14
C TYR A 51 -4.45 12.08 -7.84
N THR A 52 -5.34 11.12 -7.56
CA THR A 52 -6.07 11.04 -6.28
C THR A 52 -5.79 9.69 -5.61
N ILE A 53 -5.47 9.72 -4.31
CA ILE A 53 -5.25 8.52 -3.50
C ILE A 53 -6.52 8.17 -2.71
N HIS A 54 -7.03 6.96 -2.89
CA HIS A 54 -8.14 6.39 -2.14
C HIS A 54 -7.62 5.38 -1.13
N ASN A 55 -7.83 5.64 0.16
CA ASN A 55 -7.45 4.73 1.22
C ASN A 55 -8.57 3.73 1.49
N GLU A 56 -8.39 2.49 1.07
CA GLU A 56 -9.30 1.36 1.31
C GLU A 56 -8.69 0.37 2.33
N SER A 57 -7.94 0.90 3.30
CA SER A 57 -7.31 0.09 4.35
C SER A 57 -8.27 -0.17 5.50
N ILE A 58 -8.22 -1.38 6.07
CA ILE A 58 -9.09 -1.81 7.18
C ILE A 58 -8.22 -2.42 8.29
N SER A 59 -8.28 -1.85 9.49
CA SER A 59 -7.54 -2.36 10.64
C SER A 59 -7.85 -3.83 10.91
N GLY A 60 -6.81 -4.64 11.08
CA GLY A 60 -6.92 -6.07 11.32
C GLY A 60 -7.16 -6.93 10.08
N ASP A 61 -7.21 -6.32 8.88
CA ASP A 61 -7.45 -7.07 7.63
C ASP A 61 -6.30 -8.03 7.31
N THR A 62 -6.65 -9.16 6.73
CA THR A 62 -5.72 -10.18 6.27
C THR A 62 -5.64 -10.18 4.75
N THR A 63 -4.69 -10.93 4.19
CA THR A 63 -4.61 -11.11 2.74
C THR A 63 -5.87 -11.75 2.15
N ALA A 64 -6.56 -12.61 2.90
CA ALA A 64 -7.84 -13.19 2.49
C ALA A 64 -8.96 -12.15 2.45
N GLY A 65 -9.06 -11.28 3.47
CA GLY A 65 -10.02 -10.19 3.51
C GLY A 65 -9.82 -9.20 2.38
N GLY A 66 -8.57 -8.74 2.17
CA GLY A 66 -8.21 -7.87 1.05
C GLY A 66 -8.56 -8.47 -0.31
N LEU A 67 -8.27 -9.77 -0.52
CA LEU A 67 -8.64 -10.48 -1.75
C LEU A 67 -10.16 -10.52 -1.97
N ALA A 68 -10.92 -10.75 -0.91
CA ALA A 68 -12.38 -10.84 -0.99
C ALA A 68 -13.03 -9.51 -1.41
N ARG A 69 -12.52 -8.36 -0.92
CA ARG A 69 -13.08 -7.02 -1.21
C ARG A 69 -12.48 -6.36 -2.46
N LEU A 70 -11.35 -6.86 -2.98
CA LEU A 70 -10.68 -6.30 -4.16
C LEU A 70 -11.59 -6.10 -5.39
N PRO A 71 -12.49 -7.04 -5.79
CA PRO A 71 -13.34 -6.84 -6.95
C PRO A 71 -14.24 -5.60 -6.87
N LYS A 72 -14.78 -5.30 -5.66
CA LYS A 72 -15.58 -4.11 -5.41
C LYS A 72 -14.74 -2.83 -5.51
N ILE A 73 -13.51 -2.86 -5.01
CA ILE A 73 -12.55 -1.75 -5.07
C ILE A 73 -12.17 -1.45 -6.51
N ILE A 74 -11.80 -2.46 -7.29
CA ILE A 74 -11.47 -2.30 -8.72
C ILE A 74 -12.65 -1.71 -9.48
N LYS A 75 -13.87 -2.23 -9.26
CA LYS A 75 -15.07 -1.70 -9.91
C LYS A 75 -15.35 -0.25 -9.56
N LYS A 76 -15.12 0.15 -8.29
CA LYS A 76 -15.42 1.50 -7.78
C LYS A 76 -14.43 2.54 -8.27
N TYR A 77 -13.14 2.23 -8.23
CA TYR A 77 -12.08 3.21 -8.42
C TYR A 77 -11.34 3.08 -9.74
N GLN A 78 -11.41 1.91 -10.41
CA GLN A 78 -10.66 1.63 -11.64
C GLN A 78 -9.19 2.09 -11.52
N PRO A 79 -8.44 1.60 -10.50
CA PRO A 79 -7.15 2.18 -10.15
C PRO A 79 -6.13 2.06 -11.27
N ASP A 80 -5.38 3.15 -11.52
CA ASP A 80 -4.16 3.14 -12.33
C ASP A 80 -3.01 2.50 -11.55
N ILE A 81 -2.99 2.70 -10.22
CA ILE A 81 -1.99 2.14 -9.31
C ILE A 81 -2.67 1.54 -8.09
N LEU A 82 -2.34 0.29 -7.76
CA LEU A 82 -2.68 -0.34 -6.48
C LEU A 82 -1.44 -0.41 -5.60
N MET A 83 -1.47 0.25 -4.44
CA MET A 83 -0.49 0.10 -3.37
C MET A 83 -0.99 -1.00 -2.43
N LEU A 84 -0.30 -2.14 -2.39
CA LEU A 84 -0.73 -3.33 -1.65
C LEU A 84 0.10 -3.48 -0.37
N GLU A 85 -0.52 -3.20 0.78
CA GLU A 85 0.07 -3.28 2.12
C GLU A 85 -0.76 -4.25 2.98
N LEU A 86 -0.53 -5.54 2.85
CA LEU A 86 -1.22 -6.61 3.59
C LEU A 86 -0.26 -7.75 3.91
N GLY A 87 -0.62 -8.54 4.91
CA GLY A 87 0.08 -9.76 5.31
C GLY A 87 0.57 -9.73 6.77
N ALA A 88 0.74 -8.55 7.36
CA ALA A 88 1.16 -8.44 8.77
C ALA A 88 0.22 -9.23 9.69
N ASN A 89 -1.10 -9.10 9.51
CA ASN A 89 -2.09 -9.83 10.31
C ASN A 89 -2.07 -11.34 10.06
N ASP A 90 -1.76 -11.79 8.84
CA ASP A 90 -1.55 -13.22 8.56
C ASP A 90 -0.35 -13.75 9.36
N GLY A 91 0.78 -13.03 9.34
CA GLY A 91 1.99 -13.39 10.09
C GLY A 91 1.78 -13.36 11.61
N LEU A 92 1.20 -12.29 12.15
CA LEU A 92 0.96 -12.13 13.59
C LEU A 92 0.00 -13.18 14.15
N ARG A 93 -0.92 -13.68 13.35
CA ARG A 93 -1.85 -14.77 13.74
C ARG A 93 -1.29 -16.16 13.44
N GLY A 94 -0.04 -16.28 13.00
CA GLY A 94 0.57 -17.56 12.67
C GLY A 94 -0.11 -18.31 11.53
N MET A 95 -0.75 -17.58 10.62
CA MET A 95 -1.44 -18.19 9.48
C MET A 95 -0.45 -18.75 8.46
N SER A 96 -0.93 -19.61 7.56
CA SER A 96 -0.10 -20.23 6.53
C SER A 96 0.52 -19.19 5.59
N LEU A 97 1.85 -19.11 5.56
CA LEU A 97 2.59 -18.25 4.61
C LEU A 97 2.32 -18.63 3.15
N THR A 98 2.05 -19.90 2.87
CA THR A 98 1.64 -20.35 1.53
C THR A 98 0.29 -19.78 1.14
N ALA A 99 -0.68 -19.74 2.07
CA ALA A 99 -1.98 -19.11 1.82
C ALA A 99 -1.84 -17.61 1.64
N MET A 100 -1.08 -16.92 2.50
CA MET A 100 -0.75 -15.50 2.38
C MET A 100 -0.14 -15.19 1.00
N GLN A 101 0.87 -15.95 0.59
CA GLN A 101 1.51 -15.77 -0.73
C GLN A 101 0.52 -15.97 -1.89
N LYS A 102 -0.35 -16.99 -1.82
CA LYS A 102 -1.37 -17.23 -2.84
C LYS A 102 -2.37 -16.07 -2.92
N ASN A 103 -2.82 -15.56 -1.79
CA ASN A 103 -3.76 -14.44 -1.74
C ASN A 103 -3.14 -13.16 -2.31
N LEU A 104 -1.92 -12.78 -1.88
CA LEU A 104 -1.20 -11.63 -2.43
C LEU A 104 -0.97 -11.77 -3.93
N SER A 105 -0.53 -12.95 -4.39
CA SER A 105 -0.37 -13.23 -5.82
C SER A 105 -1.68 -13.09 -6.60
N ALA A 106 -2.81 -13.52 -6.02
CA ALA A 106 -4.13 -13.38 -6.65
C ALA A 106 -4.57 -11.91 -6.71
N ILE A 107 -4.30 -11.12 -5.66
CA ILE A 107 -4.56 -9.67 -5.64
C ILE A 107 -3.75 -8.99 -6.76
N ILE A 108 -2.45 -9.25 -6.83
CA ILE A 108 -1.56 -8.69 -7.86
C ILE A 108 -2.05 -9.02 -9.27
N LYS A 109 -2.36 -10.30 -9.54
CA LYS A 109 -2.85 -10.74 -10.85
C LYS A 109 -4.16 -10.06 -11.24
N LYS A 110 -5.12 -9.98 -10.31
CA LYS A 110 -6.43 -9.36 -10.58
C LYS A 110 -6.28 -7.86 -10.85
N SER A 111 -5.42 -7.16 -10.11
CA SER A 111 -5.15 -5.74 -10.29
C SER A 111 -4.44 -5.47 -11.63
N LYS A 112 -3.41 -6.24 -11.98
CA LYS A 112 -2.76 -6.13 -13.30
C LYS A 112 -3.74 -6.42 -14.44
N LYS A 113 -4.63 -7.42 -14.27
CA LYS A 113 -5.66 -7.73 -15.27
C LYS A 113 -6.67 -6.59 -15.46
N SER A 114 -6.92 -5.77 -14.44
CA SER A 114 -7.79 -4.59 -14.55
C SER A 114 -7.09 -3.35 -15.14
N GLY A 115 -5.81 -3.44 -15.46
CA GLY A 115 -5.01 -2.34 -16.00
C GLY A 115 -4.15 -1.61 -14.96
N ALA A 116 -4.29 -1.93 -13.67
CA ALA A 116 -3.52 -1.28 -12.62
C ALA A 116 -2.06 -1.73 -12.57
N GLN A 117 -1.14 -0.79 -12.40
CA GLN A 117 0.19 -1.08 -11.89
C GLN A 117 0.10 -1.43 -10.40
N VAL A 118 1.02 -2.24 -9.89
CA VAL A 118 1.01 -2.64 -8.48
C VAL A 118 2.33 -2.26 -7.82
N LEU A 119 2.25 -1.53 -6.71
CA LEU A 119 3.36 -1.28 -5.79
C LEU A 119 3.15 -2.14 -4.54
N LEU A 120 4.02 -3.11 -4.32
CA LEU A 120 3.96 -3.98 -3.16
C LEU A 120 4.72 -3.34 -1.99
N LEU A 121 4.09 -3.23 -0.82
CA LEU A 121 4.71 -2.70 0.38
C LEU A 121 5.02 -3.86 1.33
N SER A 122 6.30 -4.11 1.60
CA SER A 122 6.67 -5.26 2.41
C SER A 122 6.61 -4.96 3.91
N MET A 123 6.20 -5.97 4.66
CA MET A 123 6.07 -5.93 6.11
C MET A 123 7.05 -6.88 6.78
N ARG A 124 7.35 -6.62 8.04
CA ARG A 124 8.02 -7.57 8.96
C ARG A 124 7.13 -7.83 10.16
N ILE A 125 7.31 -8.97 10.76
CA ILE A 125 6.70 -9.31 12.06
C ILE A 125 7.79 -9.39 13.13
N PRO A 126 7.44 -9.22 14.43
CA PRO A 126 8.40 -9.21 15.52
C PRO A 126 9.25 -10.48 15.59
N SER A 127 10.50 -10.32 16.02
CA SER A 127 11.50 -11.41 16.04
C SER A 127 11.18 -12.56 16.99
N ASN A 128 10.30 -12.33 17.99
CA ASN A 128 9.83 -13.35 18.92
C ASN A 128 8.99 -14.47 18.27
N TYR A 129 8.59 -14.31 17.01
CA TYR A 129 7.97 -15.38 16.18
C TYR A 129 9.01 -16.39 15.67
N GLY A 130 10.30 -16.18 15.94
CA GLY A 130 11.39 -17.05 15.54
C GLY A 130 11.96 -16.68 14.15
N ARG A 131 13.29 -16.64 14.09
CA ARG A 131 14.04 -16.16 12.91
C ARG A 131 13.60 -16.83 11.60
N ARG A 132 13.49 -18.17 11.60
CA ARG A 132 13.11 -18.91 10.39
C ARG A 132 11.76 -18.44 9.84
N PHE A 133 10.76 -18.25 10.69
CA PHE A 133 9.42 -17.83 10.27
C PHE A 133 9.43 -16.37 9.80
N THR A 134 10.09 -15.47 10.53
CA THR A 134 10.17 -14.05 10.18
C THR A 134 10.91 -13.81 8.86
N ASP A 135 12.00 -14.58 8.61
CA ASP A 135 12.73 -14.51 7.35
C ASP A 135 11.88 -15.06 6.18
N MET A 136 11.19 -16.19 6.38
CA MET A 136 10.28 -16.74 5.36
C MET A 136 9.12 -15.78 5.05
N PHE A 137 8.56 -15.14 6.09
CA PHE A 137 7.51 -14.14 5.95
C PHE A 137 7.98 -12.97 5.08
N TYR A 138 9.09 -12.33 5.46
CA TYR A 138 9.62 -11.17 4.72
C TYR A 138 10.02 -11.52 3.28
N ASN A 139 10.67 -12.67 3.09
CA ASN A 139 11.09 -13.12 1.77
C ASN A 139 9.91 -13.43 0.81
N THR A 140 8.69 -13.60 1.35
CA THR A 140 7.48 -13.77 0.51
C THR A 140 7.26 -12.56 -0.38
N TYR A 141 7.48 -11.35 0.11
CA TYR A 141 7.30 -10.12 -0.68
C TYR A 141 8.31 -10.02 -1.82
N GLN A 142 9.58 -10.36 -1.58
CA GLN A 142 10.61 -10.36 -2.60
C GLN A 142 10.34 -11.40 -3.70
N LYS A 143 9.88 -12.60 -3.31
CA LYS A 143 9.46 -13.64 -4.25
C LYS A 143 8.31 -13.17 -5.12
N LEU A 144 7.31 -12.52 -4.54
CA LEU A 144 6.16 -12.00 -5.29
C LEU A 144 6.56 -10.86 -6.23
N SER A 145 7.43 -9.96 -5.81
CA SER A 145 7.97 -8.90 -6.65
C SER A 145 8.65 -9.47 -7.89
N THR A 146 9.57 -10.42 -7.71
CA THR A 146 10.27 -11.10 -8.82
C THR A 146 9.30 -11.90 -9.68
N GLN A 147 8.37 -12.68 -9.08
CA GLN A 147 7.43 -13.55 -9.79
C GLN A 147 6.46 -12.77 -10.68
N HIS A 148 6.06 -11.57 -10.27
CA HIS A 148 5.05 -10.77 -10.97
C HIS A 148 5.63 -9.58 -11.73
N ASP A 149 6.97 -9.38 -11.65
CA ASP A 149 7.67 -8.23 -12.20
C ASP A 149 6.99 -6.92 -11.77
N ILE A 150 6.99 -6.69 -10.45
CA ILE A 150 6.43 -5.49 -9.83
C ILE A 150 7.41 -4.88 -8.83
N PRO A 151 7.44 -3.56 -8.68
CA PRO A 151 8.23 -2.92 -7.65
C PRO A 151 7.77 -3.30 -6.25
N VAL A 152 8.73 -3.40 -5.34
CA VAL A 152 8.50 -3.63 -3.91
C VAL A 152 9.20 -2.56 -3.09
N VAL A 153 8.47 -1.94 -2.16
CA VAL A 153 9.05 -1.11 -1.10
C VAL A 153 9.62 -2.06 -0.06
N PRO A 154 10.90 -1.92 0.33
CA PRO A 154 11.44 -2.64 1.49
C PRO A 154 10.59 -2.38 2.73
N PHE A 155 10.90 -3.04 3.85
CA PHE A 155 10.09 -2.92 5.07
C PHE A 155 9.61 -1.47 5.33
N ILE A 156 8.29 -1.23 5.19
CA ILE A 156 7.74 0.13 5.21
C ILE A 156 7.93 0.87 6.54
N LEU A 157 8.20 0.14 7.64
CA LEU A 157 8.55 0.71 8.93
C LEU A 157 10.08 0.73 9.17
N GLU A 158 10.89 0.68 8.11
CA GLU A 158 12.34 0.89 8.20
C GLU A 158 12.61 2.24 8.88
N ASN A 159 13.57 2.28 9.81
CA ASN A 159 13.88 3.45 10.63
C ASN A 159 12.77 3.91 11.61
N VAL A 160 11.63 3.23 11.66
CA VAL A 160 10.49 3.51 12.54
C VAL A 160 10.37 2.44 13.64
N ALA A 161 10.32 1.16 13.27
CA ALA A 161 9.98 0.06 14.16
C ALA A 161 10.90 -0.10 15.38
N LEU A 162 12.17 0.29 15.28
CA LEU A 162 13.15 0.24 16.38
C LEU A 162 13.19 1.53 17.23
N ASN A 163 12.54 2.60 16.78
CA ASN A 163 12.45 3.86 17.52
C ASN A 163 11.20 3.88 18.41
N LYS A 164 11.37 3.67 19.71
CA LYS A 164 10.26 3.65 20.67
C LYS A 164 9.40 4.91 20.65
N SER A 165 9.97 6.08 20.34
CA SER A 165 9.22 7.34 20.27
C SER A 165 8.29 7.42 19.05
N HIS A 166 8.51 6.58 18.03
CA HIS A 166 7.71 6.47 16.82
C HIS A 166 6.65 5.36 16.88
N MET A 167 6.65 4.55 17.94
CA MET A 167 5.71 3.43 18.10
C MET A 167 4.66 3.71 19.19
N GLN A 168 3.50 3.12 19.02
CA GLN A 168 2.47 3.09 20.05
C GLN A 168 2.88 2.14 21.20
N ARG A 169 2.13 2.14 22.30
CA ARG A 169 2.44 1.32 23.48
C ARG A 169 2.45 -0.18 23.21
N ASP A 170 1.77 -0.63 22.18
CA ASP A 170 1.71 -2.04 21.78
C ASP A 170 2.99 -2.54 21.08
N GLY A 171 3.89 -1.61 20.67
CA GLY A 171 5.13 -1.94 19.97
C GLY A 171 4.96 -2.51 18.57
N LEU A 172 3.74 -2.48 18.02
CA LEU A 172 3.40 -3.01 16.70
C LEU A 172 3.00 -1.89 15.72
N HIS A 173 2.23 -0.91 16.20
CA HIS A 173 1.73 0.18 15.37
C HIS A 173 2.59 1.43 15.52
N PRO A 174 2.95 2.08 14.41
CA PRO A 174 3.57 3.40 14.44
C PRO A 174 2.57 4.43 14.98
N ASN A 175 3.07 5.49 15.61
CA ASN A 175 2.25 6.62 16.04
C ASN A 175 2.25 7.74 14.97
N ALA A 176 1.58 8.86 15.26
CA ALA A 176 1.50 10.00 14.34
C ALA A 176 2.88 10.61 14.01
N LEU A 177 3.84 10.60 14.95
CA LEU A 177 5.19 11.16 14.72
C LEU A 177 5.99 10.36 13.68
N ALA A 178 5.66 9.09 13.48
CA ALA A 178 6.33 8.23 12.50
C ALA A 178 5.87 8.45 11.06
N GLN A 179 4.68 9.01 10.86
CA GLN A 179 4.02 9.00 9.57
C GLN A 179 4.77 9.77 8.46
N PRO A 180 5.41 10.92 8.74
CA PRO A 180 6.27 11.56 7.74
C PRO A 180 7.43 10.67 7.28
N THR A 181 8.09 9.95 8.21
CA THR A 181 9.19 9.04 7.87
C THR A 181 8.72 7.90 6.97
N ILE A 182 7.54 7.33 7.25
CA ILE A 182 6.93 6.28 6.42
C ILE A 182 6.62 6.83 5.02
N THR A 183 6.05 8.04 4.95
CA THR A 183 5.74 8.72 3.68
C THR A 183 6.99 8.90 2.82
N GLU A 184 8.06 9.47 3.39
CA GLU A 184 9.32 9.71 2.68
C GLU A 184 10.00 8.40 2.25
N HIS A 185 9.85 7.32 3.01
CA HIS A 185 10.38 6.01 2.64
C HIS A 185 9.65 5.40 1.44
N ILE A 186 8.33 5.55 1.35
CA ILE A 186 7.51 4.97 0.26
C ILE A 186 7.56 5.83 -1.02
N TYR A 187 7.60 7.15 -0.87
CA TYR A 187 7.43 8.12 -1.96
C TYR A 187 8.33 7.86 -3.19
N PRO A 188 9.65 7.60 -3.08
CA PRO A 188 10.52 7.36 -4.24
C PRO A 188 10.12 6.16 -5.09
N TYR A 189 9.44 5.17 -4.49
CA TYR A 189 8.95 3.99 -5.21
C TYR A 189 7.66 4.28 -5.95
N LEU A 190 6.76 5.08 -5.34
CA LEU A 190 5.53 5.50 -5.99
C LEU A 190 5.82 6.40 -7.20
N LEU A 191 6.78 7.32 -7.09
CA LEU A 191 7.18 8.23 -8.17
C LEU A 191 7.56 7.51 -9.48
N LYS A 192 8.09 6.29 -9.40
CA LYS A 192 8.47 5.51 -10.57
C LYS A 192 7.27 4.96 -11.35
N LEU A 193 6.07 5.08 -10.81
CA LEU A 193 4.82 4.60 -11.40
C LEU A 193 3.90 5.74 -11.87
N LEU A 194 4.18 6.99 -11.50
CA LEU A 194 3.45 8.19 -11.93
C LEU A 194 3.89 8.62 -13.33
#